data_eada887bfea7b53fe9306952907961b3
#
_entry.id   eada887bfea7b53fe9306952907961b3
#
_cell.length_a   1.000
_cell.length_b   1.000
_cell.length_c   1.000
_cell.angle_alpha   90.00
_cell.angle_beta   90.00
_cell.angle_gamma   90.00
#
_symmetry.space_group_name_H-M   'P 1'
#
loop_
_entity.id
_entity.type
_entity.pdbx_description
1 polymer ?
#
loop_
_entity_poly.entity_id
_entity_poly.type
_entity_poly.pdbx_seq_one_letter_code
_entity_poly.pdbx_strand_id
1 'polypeptide(L)'
;MGSSEKLLTLARGEIGNREMPAGSNRVKYNTEYYGWEVSGRAYPWCCVFLWWLFRRAGAAGLFFGGARTASCSTLMDYAKRNGLFVEGNYRPGDLIFMRFSGSGGPQHIGILEEVRGNTLVTIEGNTSADNDAAGGQVQRRERPLRYVLGAYRPDYEEENVTQQQFDAMM
;
A
#
# COMPACT_ATOMS: atom_id res chain seq x y z
N MET A 1 -7.33 3.56 -18.73
CA MET A 1 -6.73 3.83 -17.40
C MET A 1 -5.81 2.67 -17.03
N GLY A 2 -4.55 2.95 -16.78
CA GLY A 2 -3.58 1.95 -16.36
C GLY A 2 -3.84 1.46 -14.93
N SER A 3 -3.21 0.35 -14.56
CA SER A 3 -3.41 -0.27 -13.23
C SER A 3 -3.00 0.65 -12.09
N SER A 4 -1.89 1.38 -12.20
CA SER A 4 -1.46 2.31 -11.15
C SER A 4 -2.45 3.46 -10.97
N GLU A 5 -3.00 4.01 -12.04
CA GLU A 5 -4.03 5.06 -11.96
C GLU A 5 -5.32 4.54 -11.32
N LYS A 6 -5.72 3.33 -11.66
CA LYS A 6 -6.90 2.68 -11.09
C LYS A 6 -6.76 2.52 -9.57
N LEU A 7 -5.58 2.05 -9.14
CA LEU A 7 -5.26 1.90 -7.72
C LEU A 7 -5.31 3.25 -6.99
N LEU A 8 -4.72 4.28 -7.58
CA LEU A 8 -4.72 5.62 -6.97
C LEU A 8 -6.12 6.22 -6.91
N THR A 9 -6.93 6.02 -7.95
CA THR A 9 -8.33 6.46 -7.95
C THR A 9 -9.12 5.80 -6.83
N LEU A 10 -8.96 4.47 -6.66
CA LEU A 10 -9.59 3.73 -5.57
C LEU A 10 -9.10 4.22 -4.21
N ALA A 11 -7.80 4.39 -4.07
CA ALA A 11 -7.20 4.84 -2.80
C ALA A 11 -7.75 6.22 -2.39
N ARG A 12 -7.86 7.15 -3.33
CA ARG A 12 -8.43 8.47 -3.08
C ARG A 12 -9.86 8.38 -2.60
N GLY A 13 -10.65 7.47 -3.17
CA GLY A 13 -12.04 7.24 -2.77
C GLY A 13 -12.19 6.66 -1.37
N GLU A 14 -11.14 6.08 -0.82
CA GLU A 14 -11.16 5.48 0.52
C GLU A 14 -10.70 6.43 1.63
N ILE A 15 -10.15 7.60 1.28
CA ILE A 15 -9.70 8.56 2.28
C ILE A 15 -10.86 8.94 3.20
N GLY A 16 -10.61 8.88 4.50
CA GLY A 16 -11.60 9.16 5.54
C GLY A 16 -12.22 7.91 6.16
N ASN A 17 -12.11 6.75 5.53
CA ASN A 17 -12.54 5.50 6.14
C ASN A 17 -11.67 5.20 7.36
N ARG A 18 -12.28 4.65 8.41
CA ARG A 18 -11.61 4.43 9.69
C ARG A 18 -12.13 3.20 10.40
N GLU A 19 -11.33 2.72 11.32
CA GLU A 19 -11.76 1.66 12.23
C GLU A 19 -12.83 2.15 13.20
N MET A 20 -13.71 1.26 13.61
CA MET A 20 -14.79 1.53 14.54
C MET A 20 -14.90 0.38 15.54
N PRO A 21 -14.75 0.64 16.84
CA PRO A 21 -14.36 1.91 17.46
C PRO A 21 -12.89 2.27 17.25
N ALA A 22 -12.54 3.51 17.53
CA ALA A 22 -11.17 3.98 17.40
C ALA A 22 -10.21 3.12 18.23
N GLY A 23 -9.05 2.78 17.66
CA GLY A 23 -8.05 1.95 18.32
C GLY A 23 -8.31 0.46 18.26
N SER A 24 -9.39 0.02 17.62
CA SER A 24 -9.80 -1.40 17.63
C SER A 24 -9.19 -2.25 16.52
N ASN A 25 -8.68 -1.65 15.43
CA ASN A 25 -8.33 -2.34 14.20
C ASN A 25 -9.52 -3.06 13.52
N ARG A 26 -10.73 -2.75 13.94
CA ARG A 26 -11.95 -3.28 13.32
C ARG A 26 -12.32 -2.38 12.15
N VAL A 27 -12.04 -2.84 10.93
CA VAL A 27 -12.22 -2.08 9.70
C VAL A 27 -12.53 -3.03 8.55
N LYS A 28 -13.27 -2.55 7.56
CA LYS A 28 -13.71 -3.40 6.43
C LYS A 28 -12.58 -4.11 5.71
N TYR A 29 -11.40 -3.50 5.62
CA TYR A 29 -10.25 -4.13 4.95
C TYR A 29 -9.80 -5.39 5.68
N ASN A 30 -9.74 -5.34 7.00
CA ASN A 30 -9.42 -6.49 7.83
C ASN A 30 -10.52 -7.56 7.76
N THR A 31 -11.78 -7.15 7.72
CA THR A 31 -12.90 -8.09 7.60
C THR A 31 -12.79 -8.89 6.30
N GLU A 32 -12.47 -8.25 5.18
CA GLU A 32 -12.26 -8.97 3.91
C GLU A 32 -11.02 -9.86 3.95
N TYR A 33 -9.93 -9.37 4.56
CA TYR A 33 -8.67 -10.11 4.60
C TYR A 33 -8.78 -11.38 5.45
N TYR A 34 -9.35 -11.27 6.65
CA TYR A 34 -9.44 -12.39 7.59
C TYR A 34 -10.71 -13.23 7.43
N GLY A 35 -11.72 -12.71 6.74
CA GLY A 35 -12.98 -13.40 6.50
C GLY A 35 -14.01 -13.27 7.63
N TRP A 36 -13.71 -12.47 8.67
CA TRP A 36 -14.61 -12.18 9.78
C TRP A 36 -14.17 -10.89 10.48
N GLU A 37 -15.02 -10.32 11.31
CA GLU A 37 -14.70 -9.07 12.02
C GLU A 37 -13.69 -9.31 13.12
N VAL A 38 -12.42 -8.94 12.86
CA VAL A 38 -11.34 -9.01 13.84
C VAL A 38 -11.21 -7.70 14.60
N SER A 39 -10.70 -7.76 15.83
CA SER A 39 -10.32 -6.57 16.58
C SER A 39 -9.15 -6.86 17.49
N GLY A 40 -8.35 -5.85 17.83
CA GLY A 40 -7.21 -5.98 18.71
C GLY A 40 -5.87 -5.72 18.06
N ARG A 41 -4.81 -5.79 18.87
CA ARG A 41 -3.45 -5.40 18.47
C ARG A 41 -2.83 -6.30 17.41
N ALA A 42 -3.33 -7.52 17.24
CA ALA A 42 -2.77 -8.47 16.27
C ALA A 42 -3.11 -8.13 14.82
N TYR A 43 -3.89 -7.09 14.57
CA TYR A 43 -4.46 -6.80 13.26
C TYR A 43 -4.17 -5.40 12.74
N PRO A 44 -2.88 -4.95 12.70
CA PRO A 44 -2.54 -3.70 12.03
C PRO A 44 -2.85 -3.84 10.54
N TRP A 45 -3.30 -2.75 9.89
CA TRP A 45 -3.89 -2.89 8.57
C TRP A 45 -3.33 -1.97 7.47
N CYS A 46 -2.15 -1.40 7.66
CA CYS A 46 -1.54 -0.58 6.60
C CYS A 46 -1.26 -1.40 5.33
N CYS A 47 -0.69 -2.59 5.49
CA CYS A 47 -0.40 -3.50 4.38
C CYS A 47 -1.69 -4.14 3.85
N VAL A 48 -2.61 -4.49 4.72
CA VAL A 48 -3.92 -5.07 4.38
C VAL A 48 -4.73 -4.12 3.49
N PHE A 49 -4.69 -2.81 3.78
CA PHE A 49 -5.34 -1.81 2.95
C PHE A 49 -4.84 -1.85 1.51
N LEU A 50 -3.51 -1.97 1.31
CA LEU A 50 -2.94 -2.07 -0.03
C LEU A 50 -3.36 -3.36 -0.73
N TRP A 51 -3.32 -4.51 -0.03
CA TRP A 51 -3.84 -5.76 -0.57
C TRP A 51 -5.29 -5.59 -1.06
N TRP A 52 -6.12 -4.91 -0.28
CA TRP A 52 -7.51 -4.65 -0.62
C TRP A 52 -7.63 -3.81 -1.89
N LEU A 53 -6.81 -2.76 -2.04
CA LEU A 53 -6.82 -1.92 -3.24
C LEU A 53 -6.51 -2.71 -4.50
N PHE A 54 -5.45 -3.54 -4.47
CA PHE A 54 -5.06 -4.35 -5.63
C PHE A 54 -6.17 -5.32 -6.01
N ARG A 55 -6.79 -5.92 -5.03
CA ARG A 55 -7.90 -6.85 -5.26
C ARG A 55 -9.10 -6.15 -5.90
N ARG A 56 -9.48 -5.00 -5.39
CA ARG A 56 -10.59 -4.20 -5.94
C ARG A 56 -10.30 -3.66 -7.33
N ALA A 57 -9.06 -3.37 -7.64
CA ALA A 57 -8.65 -2.89 -8.95
C ALA A 57 -8.58 -3.99 -10.01
N GLY A 58 -8.78 -5.25 -9.63
CA GLY A 58 -8.57 -6.37 -10.54
C GLY A 58 -7.10 -6.62 -10.85
N ALA A 59 -6.20 -6.20 -9.97
CA ALA A 59 -4.75 -6.28 -10.13
C ALA A 59 -4.10 -7.11 -9.02
N ALA A 60 -4.83 -8.08 -8.46
CA ALA A 60 -4.36 -8.89 -7.33
C ALA A 60 -3.00 -9.57 -7.61
N GLY A 61 -2.75 -9.99 -8.85
CA GLY A 61 -1.50 -10.64 -9.23
C GLY A 61 -0.27 -9.75 -9.12
N LEU A 62 -0.43 -8.44 -9.09
CA LEU A 62 0.66 -7.47 -8.95
C LEU A 62 1.09 -7.23 -7.50
N PHE A 63 0.33 -7.74 -6.55
CA PHE A 63 0.63 -7.59 -5.13
C PHE A 63 1.00 -8.96 -4.56
N PHE A 64 2.25 -9.08 -4.09
CA PHE A 64 2.73 -10.29 -3.41
C PHE A 64 2.50 -11.58 -4.22
N GLY A 65 2.64 -11.50 -5.56
CA GLY A 65 2.42 -12.65 -6.44
C GLY A 65 1.00 -13.19 -6.46
N GLY A 66 0.02 -12.39 -6.07
CA GLY A 66 -1.38 -12.80 -5.97
C GLY A 66 -1.76 -13.40 -4.62
N ALA A 67 -0.79 -13.58 -3.72
CA ALA A 67 -1.04 -14.02 -2.34
C ALA A 67 -1.37 -12.81 -1.45
N ARG A 68 -1.50 -13.03 -0.16
CA ARG A 68 -1.79 -11.99 0.81
C ARG A 68 -0.80 -11.99 1.96
N THR A 69 -0.51 -10.80 2.48
CA THR A 69 0.28 -10.62 3.68
C THR A 69 -0.16 -9.35 4.39
N ALA A 70 -0.16 -9.38 5.71
CA ALA A 70 -0.37 -8.22 6.56
C ALA A 70 0.97 -7.63 7.05
N SER A 71 2.08 -8.22 6.66
CA SER A 71 3.42 -7.86 7.15
C SER A 71 4.18 -7.02 6.13
N CYS A 72 4.52 -5.79 6.50
CA CYS A 72 5.38 -4.92 5.70
C CYS A 72 6.75 -5.56 5.45
N SER A 73 7.33 -6.20 6.46
CA SER A 73 8.65 -6.86 6.33
C SER A 73 8.62 -8.01 5.34
N THR A 74 7.57 -8.83 5.38
CA THR A 74 7.39 -9.93 4.42
C THR A 74 7.25 -9.40 3.00
N LEU A 75 6.48 -8.33 2.82
CA LEU A 75 6.29 -7.73 1.51
C LEU A 75 7.59 -7.11 0.98
N MET A 76 8.37 -6.46 1.85
CA MET A 76 9.66 -5.89 1.45
C MET A 76 10.65 -6.98 1.02
N ASP A 77 10.71 -8.08 1.75
CA ASP A 77 11.55 -9.22 1.39
C ASP A 77 11.14 -9.82 0.05
N TYR A 78 9.84 -9.94 -0.20
CA TYR A 78 9.31 -10.39 -1.48
C TYR A 78 9.78 -9.47 -2.62
N ALA A 79 9.63 -8.16 -2.45
CA ALA A 79 10.04 -7.18 -3.45
C ALA A 79 11.54 -7.32 -3.77
N LYS A 80 12.38 -7.45 -2.75
CA LYS A 80 13.83 -7.61 -2.92
C LYS A 80 14.18 -8.90 -3.67
N ARG A 81 13.54 -10.00 -3.29
CA ARG A 81 13.83 -11.31 -3.92
C ARG A 81 13.36 -11.41 -5.36
N ASN A 82 12.38 -10.61 -5.74
CA ASN A 82 11.80 -10.66 -7.08
C ASN A 82 12.24 -9.49 -7.99
N GLY A 83 13.25 -8.73 -7.57
CA GLY A 83 13.79 -7.64 -8.40
C GLY A 83 12.83 -6.45 -8.53
N LEU A 84 11.90 -6.27 -7.59
CA LEU A 84 10.87 -5.23 -7.61
C LEU A 84 11.10 -4.16 -6.54
N PHE A 85 12.23 -4.20 -5.86
CA PHE A 85 12.56 -3.22 -4.82
C PHE A 85 13.40 -2.09 -5.42
N VAL A 86 13.02 -0.84 -5.14
CA VAL A 86 13.73 0.35 -5.62
C VAL A 86 14.07 1.26 -4.44
N GLU A 87 15.21 1.95 -4.54
CA GLU A 87 15.73 2.83 -3.49
C GLU A 87 15.96 4.26 -4.02
N GLY A 88 15.07 4.75 -4.83
CA GLY A 88 15.15 6.10 -5.39
C GLY A 88 14.33 6.20 -6.66
N ASN A 89 14.27 7.41 -7.23
CA ASN A 89 13.49 7.69 -8.44
C ASN A 89 12.06 7.16 -8.34
N TYR A 90 11.44 7.41 -7.21
CA TYR A 90 10.09 6.91 -6.93
C TYR A 90 9.07 7.44 -7.91
N ARG A 91 8.04 6.64 -8.19
CA ARG A 91 6.97 6.94 -9.16
C ARG A 91 5.61 6.73 -8.53
N PRO A 92 4.59 7.50 -8.96
CA PRO A 92 3.22 7.20 -8.54
C PRO A 92 2.87 5.72 -8.74
N GLY A 93 2.23 5.11 -7.75
CA GLY A 93 1.94 3.68 -7.74
C GLY A 93 2.96 2.83 -7.00
N ASP A 94 4.14 3.35 -6.68
CA ASP A 94 5.10 2.64 -5.83
C ASP A 94 4.53 2.47 -4.43
N LEU A 95 4.80 1.33 -3.81
CA LEU A 95 4.43 1.06 -2.43
C LEU A 95 5.62 1.40 -1.54
N ILE A 96 5.47 2.46 -0.75
CA ILE A 96 6.57 3.10 -0.02
C ILE A 96 6.68 2.49 1.38
N PHE A 97 7.84 1.89 1.68
CA PHE A 97 8.14 1.37 3.01
C PHE A 97 8.77 2.46 3.87
N MET A 98 8.29 2.59 5.09
CA MET A 98 8.68 3.68 6.00
C MET A 98 9.07 3.16 7.38
N ARG A 99 10.03 3.86 8.01
CA ARG A 99 10.37 3.68 9.42
C ARG A 99 10.51 5.05 10.05
N PHE A 100 9.79 5.28 11.14
CA PHE A 100 9.74 6.59 11.80
C PHE A 100 10.69 6.70 12.98
N SER A 101 11.10 5.57 13.55
CA SER A 101 11.96 5.57 14.74
C SER A 101 12.71 4.26 14.86
N GLY A 102 13.81 4.29 15.61
CA GLY A 102 14.60 3.10 15.90
C GLY A 102 15.38 2.57 14.70
N SER A 103 15.67 1.28 14.72
CA SER A 103 16.40 0.57 13.67
C SER A 103 15.64 -0.68 13.28
N GLY A 104 16.00 -1.28 12.13
CA GLY A 104 15.39 -2.50 11.63
C GLY A 104 14.55 -2.27 10.39
N GLY A 105 13.54 -3.12 10.20
CA GLY A 105 12.71 -3.13 9.02
C GLY A 105 11.61 -2.08 8.99
N PRO A 106 10.71 -2.18 8.02
CA PRO A 106 9.63 -1.21 7.85
C PRO A 106 8.60 -1.30 8.96
N GLN A 107 8.09 -0.13 9.37
CA GLN A 107 7.04 0.01 10.37
C GLN A 107 5.69 0.35 9.73
N HIS A 108 5.70 0.79 8.48
CA HIS A 108 4.51 1.27 7.80
C HIS A 108 4.69 1.23 6.29
N ILE A 109 3.58 1.33 5.55
CA ILE A 109 3.58 1.32 4.09
C ILE A 109 2.42 2.18 3.57
N GLY A 110 2.62 2.79 2.40
CA GLY A 110 1.58 3.54 1.70
C GLY A 110 1.79 3.51 0.21
N ILE A 111 0.78 3.87 -0.56
CA ILE A 111 0.90 3.99 -2.02
C ILE A 111 1.24 5.42 -2.39
N LEU A 112 2.26 5.59 -3.24
CA LEU A 112 2.73 6.91 -3.66
C LEU A 112 1.76 7.53 -4.68
N GLU A 113 1.31 8.73 -4.37
CA GLU A 113 0.44 9.50 -5.25
C GLU A 113 1.23 10.52 -6.06
N GLU A 114 2.20 11.19 -5.44
CA GLU A 114 2.92 12.30 -6.03
C GLU A 114 4.28 12.49 -5.37
N VAL A 115 5.27 12.91 -6.15
CA VAL A 115 6.60 13.30 -5.64
C VAL A 115 6.69 14.83 -5.66
N ARG A 116 6.99 15.44 -4.51
CA ARG A 116 7.19 16.87 -4.35
C ARG A 116 8.57 17.14 -3.77
N GLY A 117 9.58 17.26 -4.62
CA GLY A 117 10.96 17.45 -4.18
C GLY A 117 11.41 16.29 -3.28
N ASN A 118 11.76 16.58 -2.02
CA ASN A 118 12.19 15.58 -1.04
C ASN A 118 11.03 15.03 -0.19
N THR A 119 9.79 15.26 -0.62
CA THR A 119 8.60 14.79 0.08
C THR A 119 7.79 13.89 -0.82
N LEU A 120 7.38 12.76 -0.31
CA LEU A 120 6.48 11.84 -1.00
C LEU A 120 5.07 12.00 -0.44
N VAL A 121 4.11 12.23 -1.34
CA VAL A 121 2.69 12.29 -0.97
C VAL A 121 2.12 10.89 -1.16
N THR A 122 1.68 10.29 -0.06
CA THR A 122 1.19 8.91 -0.04
C THR A 122 -0.26 8.86 0.43
N ILE A 123 -0.95 7.78 0.06
CA ILE A 123 -2.24 7.43 0.66
C ILE A 123 -2.01 6.15 1.47
N GLU A 124 -2.38 6.18 2.73
CA GLU A 124 -2.02 5.16 3.71
C GLU A 124 -3.24 4.72 4.51
N GLY A 125 -3.31 3.41 4.76
CA GLY A 125 -4.24 2.86 5.74
C GLY A 125 -3.61 2.87 7.12
N ASN A 126 -4.44 2.89 8.16
CA ASN A 126 -4.02 2.82 9.57
C ASN A 126 -3.07 3.94 9.97
N THR A 127 -3.43 5.17 9.63
CA THR A 127 -2.65 6.37 9.95
C THR A 127 -3.56 7.51 10.40
N SER A 128 -2.99 8.51 11.06
CA SER A 128 -3.66 9.78 11.37
C SER A 128 -2.61 10.85 11.64
N ALA A 129 -3.04 12.11 11.77
CA ALA A 129 -2.15 13.23 12.11
C ALA A 129 -1.43 13.02 13.46
N ASP A 130 -2.06 12.28 14.38
CA ASP A 130 -1.51 12.05 15.73
C ASP A 130 -0.75 10.73 15.86
N ASN A 131 -0.90 9.81 14.89
CA ASN A 131 -0.25 8.50 14.96
C ASN A 131 0.05 7.98 13.55
N ASP A 132 1.31 8.03 13.16
CA ASP A 132 1.75 7.73 11.80
C ASP A 132 1.45 6.31 11.35
N ALA A 133 1.68 5.31 12.20
CA ALA A 133 1.64 3.90 11.82
C ALA A 133 0.49 3.10 12.45
N ALA A 134 -0.31 3.71 13.30
CA ALA A 134 -1.43 3.04 13.98
C ALA A 134 -2.58 4.02 14.27
N GLY A 135 -2.80 4.96 13.37
CA GLY A 135 -3.80 6.02 13.54
C GLY A 135 -5.23 5.63 13.21
N GLY A 136 -5.46 4.45 12.64
CA GLY A 136 -6.80 3.90 12.44
C GLY A 136 -7.62 4.49 11.32
N GLN A 137 -7.02 5.24 10.40
CA GLN A 137 -7.73 5.90 9.29
C GLN A 137 -7.00 5.68 7.97
N VAL A 138 -7.72 5.86 6.86
CA VAL A 138 -7.12 6.05 5.54
C VAL A 138 -6.95 7.55 5.33
N GLN A 139 -5.71 7.99 5.12
CA GLN A 139 -5.41 9.40 4.94
C GLN A 139 -4.31 9.62 3.90
N ARG A 140 -4.36 10.82 3.28
CA ARG A 140 -3.24 11.31 2.48
C ARG A 140 -2.21 11.88 3.45
N ARG A 141 -0.93 11.49 3.25
CA ARG A 141 0.16 11.93 4.12
C ARG A 141 1.31 12.50 3.29
N GLU A 142 2.05 13.41 3.88
CA GLU A 142 3.29 13.93 3.31
C GLU A 142 4.46 13.32 4.08
N ARG A 143 5.34 12.59 3.38
CA ARG A 143 6.41 11.81 4.00
C ARG A 143 7.78 12.28 3.50
N PRO A 144 8.58 12.92 4.38
CA PRO A 144 9.96 13.25 4.04
C PRO A 144 10.77 11.99 3.71
N LEU A 145 11.69 12.13 2.74
CA LEU A 145 12.52 10.99 2.29
C LEU A 145 13.33 10.35 3.42
N ARG A 146 13.65 11.08 4.49
CA ARG A 146 14.39 10.51 5.63
C ARG A 146 13.68 9.34 6.32
N TYR A 147 12.37 9.21 6.15
CA TYR A 147 11.60 8.09 6.70
C TYR A 147 11.49 6.92 5.74
N VAL A 148 11.89 7.09 4.49
CA VAL A 148 11.66 6.11 3.43
C VAL A 148 12.81 5.12 3.35
N LEU A 149 12.49 3.83 3.42
CA LEU A 149 13.46 2.74 3.29
C LEU A 149 13.64 2.29 1.84
N GLY A 150 12.66 2.52 1.01
CA GLY A 150 12.57 2.06 -0.36
C GLY A 150 11.15 1.75 -0.74
N ALA A 151 10.95 1.16 -1.90
CA ALA A 151 9.62 0.85 -2.40
C ALA A 151 9.54 -0.51 -3.09
N TYR A 152 8.37 -1.10 -3.03
CA TYR A 152 7.97 -2.18 -3.92
C TYR A 152 7.34 -1.52 -5.15
N ARG A 153 7.91 -1.75 -6.31
CA ARG A 153 7.35 -1.28 -7.58
C ARG A 153 6.72 -2.45 -8.32
N PRO A 154 5.38 -2.60 -8.26
CA PRO A 154 4.70 -3.63 -9.05
C PRO A 154 4.96 -3.44 -10.54
N ASP A 155 4.88 -4.54 -11.30
CA ASP A 155 5.17 -4.52 -12.74
C ASP A 155 3.96 -4.04 -13.55
N TYR A 156 3.58 -2.79 -13.35
CA TYR A 156 2.42 -2.19 -14.01
C TYR A 156 2.57 -2.13 -15.53
N GLU A 157 3.78 -1.92 -16.03
CA GLU A 157 4.03 -1.79 -17.46
C GLU A 157 3.83 -3.11 -18.19
N GLU A 158 4.32 -4.21 -17.60
CA GLU A 158 4.14 -5.54 -18.18
C GLU A 158 2.66 -5.91 -18.27
N GLU A 159 1.88 -5.65 -17.23
CA GLU A 159 0.45 -5.90 -17.26
C GLU A 159 -0.25 -5.04 -18.30
N ASN A 160 0.10 -3.76 -18.40
CA ASN A 160 -0.48 -2.85 -19.39
C ASN A 160 -0.18 -3.31 -20.82
N VAL A 161 1.04 -3.74 -21.11
CA VAL A 161 1.42 -4.28 -22.41
C VAL A 161 0.61 -5.53 -22.72
N THR A 162 0.48 -6.45 -21.77
CA THR A 162 -0.30 -7.68 -21.92
C THR A 162 -1.76 -7.36 -22.23
N GLN A 163 -2.35 -6.40 -21.56
CA GLN A 163 -3.73 -5.99 -21.80
C GLN A 163 -3.88 -5.40 -23.19
N GLN A 164 -2.94 -4.55 -23.62
CA GLN A 164 -2.96 -3.97 -24.95
C GLN A 164 -2.84 -5.05 -26.05
N GLN A 165 -1.97 -6.03 -25.84
CA GLN A 165 -1.84 -7.15 -26.77
C GLN A 165 -3.13 -7.95 -26.85
N PHE A 166 -3.76 -8.22 -25.72
CA PHE A 166 -5.04 -8.91 -25.68
C PHE A 166 -6.12 -8.12 -26.41
N ASP A 167 -6.22 -6.82 -26.16
CA ASP A 167 -7.20 -5.96 -26.83
C ASP A 167 -6.98 -5.93 -28.35
N ALA A 168 -5.73 -5.93 -28.79
CA ALA A 168 -5.40 -5.95 -30.20
C ALA A 168 -5.80 -7.28 -30.90
N MET A 169 -5.87 -8.36 -30.14
CA MET A 169 -6.28 -9.68 -30.64
C MET A 169 -7.79 -9.83 -30.77
N MET A 170 -8.54 -9.02 -30.06
CA MET A 170 -10.00 -9.10 -30.03
C MET A 170 -10.62 -8.18 -31.07
#